data_42156da193428d9ff7b5df6ae3089f4f
#
_entry.id   42156da193428d9ff7b5df6ae3089f4f
#
_cell.length_a   1.000
_cell.length_b   1.000
_cell.length_c   1.000
_cell.angle_alpha   90.00
_cell.angle_beta   90.00
_cell.angle_gamma   90.00
#
_symmetry.space_group_name_H-M   'P 1'
#
loop_
_entity.id
_entity.type
_entity.pdbx_description
1 polymer ?
#
loop_
_entity_poly.entity_id
_entity_poly.type
_entity_poly.pdbx_seq_one_letter_code
_entity_poly.pdbx_strand_id
1 'polypeptide(L)'
;MNIIKRFTLTGGVAVITGGGRGIGRAIALAYAQAGADVVLGARTLSDVDAVAEEVRSLGCRALAVSCDVNDAEQRAALVSQAREQMGRITHLVNNAGGAGPNDPLTLSVERFEEIMRFNVSSAYHLSQLCVPHMRDAGLGNIINITSGAARYAQTQFSAYGTAKAALSHMTRLLAQDFAPLVRVNGIAPGPILTDALNRVLPVAMREGMIKATPLQSLGETEDIAAAALYLASPASRWVTGKILEVDGGAESSVWPG
;
A
#
# COMPACT_ATOMS: atom_id res chain seq x y z
N MET A 1 26.70 8.26 -15.42
CA MET A 1 25.39 7.63 -15.08
C MET A 1 24.53 8.68 -14.40
N ASN A 2 23.31 8.97 -14.92
CA ASN A 2 22.39 9.85 -14.22
C ASN A 2 21.51 9.01 -13.27
N ILE A 3 21.74 9.13 -11.98
CA ILE A 3 21.04 8.34 -10.95
C ILE A 3 19.54 8.66 -10.90
N ILE A 4 19.12 9.89 -11.19
CA ILE A 4 17.72 10.30 -11.16
C ILE A 4 16.89 9.52 -12.19
N LYS A 5 17.47 9.18 -13.35
CA LYS A 5 16.80 8.34 -14.35
C LYS A 5 16.45 6.93 -13.86
N ARG A 6 16.99 6.50 -12.72
CA ARG A 6 16.63 5.20 -12.12
C ARG A 6 15.31 5.24 -11.36
N PHE A 7 14.73 6.40 -11.14
CA PHE A 7 13.43 6.56 -10.48
C PHE A 7 12.26 6.64 -11.46
N THR A 8 12.50 6.44 -12.75
CA THR A 8 11.40 6.41 -13.75
C THR A 8 10.65 5.08 -13.71
N LEU A 9 9.34 5.15 -13.98
CA LEU A 9 8.44 4.02 -14.17
C LEU A 9 7.85 4.00 -15.60
N THR A 10 8.49 4.71 -16.52
CA THR A 10 8.00 4.84 -17.90
C THR A 10 7.71 3.48 -18.54
N GLY A 11 6.51 3.34 -19.10
CA GLY A 11 6.01 2.10 -19.69
C GLY A 11 5.55 1.06 -18.66
N GLY A 12 5.58 1.38 -17.37
CA GLY A 12 4.98 0.58 -16.31
C GLY A 12 3.46 0.74 -16.25
N VAL A 13 2.77 -0.29 -15.75
CA VAL A 13 1.35 -0.24 -15.39
C VAL A 13 1.21 -0.71 -13.96
N ALA A 14 0.65 0.14 -13.11
CA ALA A 14 0.52 -0.12 -11.68
C ALA A 14 -0.96 -0.31 -11.29
N VAL A 15 -1.27 -1.43 -10.65
CA VAL A 15 -2.56 -1.67 -9.98
C VAL A 15 -2.42 -1.26 -8.52
N ILE A 16 -3.27 -0.33 -8.06
CA ILE A 16 -3.21 0.24 -6.70
C ILE A 16 -4.57 0.07 -6.03
N THR A 17 -4.62 -0.68 -4.93
CA THR A 17 -5.85 -0.83 -4.14
C THR A 17 -5.97 0.28 -3.09
N GLY A 18 -7.20 0.72 -2.81
CA GLY A 18 -7.45 1.88 -1.95
C GLY A 18 -6.90 3.18 -2.54
N GLY A 19 -6.88 3.29 -3.89
CA GLY A 19 -6.24 4.37 -4.64
C GLY A 19 -7.00 5.69 -4.65
N GLY A 20 -8.22 5.77 -4.08
CA GLY A 20 -9.08 6.97 -4.18
C GLY A 20 -8.73 8.08 -3.19
N ARG A 21 -7.87 7.85 -2.17
CA ARG A 21 -7.51 8.86 -1.17
C ARG A 21 -6.26 8.49 -0.39
N GLY A 22 -5.75 9.43 0.42
CA GLY A 22 -4.64 9.21 1.36
C GLY A 22 -3.41 8.63 0.69
N ILE A 23 -2.78 7.64 1.33
CA ILE A 23 -1.54 7.00 0.86
C ILE A 23 -1.69 6.43 -0.56
N GLY A 24 -2.81 5.75 -0.86
CA GLY A 24 -3.03 5.16 -2.18
C GLY A 24 -3.10 6.20 -3.31
N ARG A 25 -3.77 7.35 -3.08
CA ARG A 25 -3.79 8.47 -4.01
C ARG A 25 -2.40 9.06 -4.20
N ALA A 26 -1.66 9.31 -3.11
CA ALA A 26 -0.32 9.89 -3.19
C ALA A 26 0.64 8.98 -3.98
N ILE A 27 0.58 7.66 -3.77
CA ILE A 27 1.35 6.68 -4.55
C ILE A 27 0.96 6.71 -6.03
N ALA A 28 -0.34 6.79 -6.33
CA ALA A 28 -0.83 6.85 -7.71
C ALA A 28 -0.27 8.06 -8.47
N LEU A 29 -0.32 9.23 -7.85
CA LEU A 29 0.21 10.46 -8.43
C LEU A 29 1.74 10.43 -8.58
N ALA A 30 2.46 9.92 -7.58
CA ALA A 30 3.91 9.76 -7.67
C ALA A 30 4.33 8.80 -8.80
N TYR A 31 3.59 7.72 -8.98
CA TYR A 31 3.85 6.77 -10.08
C TYR A 31 3.55 7.38 -11.46
N ALA A 32 2.46 8.14 -11.57
CA ALA A 32 2.14 8.88 -12.80
C ALA A 32 3.20 9.94 -13.12
N GLN A 33 3.66 10.71 -12.14
CA GLN A 33 4.77 11.66 -12.30
C GLN A 33 6.07 10.98 -12.75
N ALA A 34 6.27 9.71 -12.36
CA ALA A 34 7.40 8.90 -12.82
C ALA A 34 7.16 8.20 -14.17
N GLY A 35 6.00 8.42 -14.82
CA GLY A 35 5.67 7.94 -16.16
C GLY A 35 4.96 6.59 -16.24
N ALA A 36 4.35 6.11 -15.14
CA ALA A 36 3.55 4.89 -15.14
C ALA A 36 2.08 5.18 -15.45
N ASP A 37 1.42 4.28 -16.18
CA ASP A 37 -0.03 4.19 -16.23
C ASP A 37 -0.57 3.57 -14.93
N VAL A 38 -1.78 3.93 -14.50
CA VAL A 38 -2.31 3.54 -13.20
C VAL A 38 -3.72 2.96 -13.30
N VAL A 39 -3.95 1.86 -12.59
CA VAL A 39 -5.28 1.28 -12.38
C VAL A 39 -5.62 1.39 -10.91
N LEU A 40 -6.72 2.06 -10.59
CA LEU A 40 -7.13 2.40 -9.24
C LEU A 40 -8.35 1.57 -8.84
N GLY A 41 -8.21 0.78 -7.78
CA GLY A 41 -9.31 0.01 -7.21
C GLY A 41 -9.72 0.55 -5.84
N ALA A 42 -10.99 0.90 -5.65
CA ALA A 42 -11.59 1.17 -4.34
C ALA A 42 -13.11 0.99 -4.39
N ARG A 43 -13.76 0.90 -3.22
CA ARG A 43 -15.23 0.72 -3.12
C ARG A 43 -16.03 1.89 -3.66
N THR A 44 -15.53 3.11 -3.48
CA THR A 44 -16.17 4.34 -3.95
C THR A 44 -15.63 4.71 -5.31
N LEU A 45 -16.43 4.48 -6.37
CA LEU A 45 -15.98 4.74 -7.75
C LEU A 45 -15.64 6.22 -7.96
N SER A 46 -16.46 7.15 -7.43
CA SER A 46 -16.20 8.59 -7.57
C SER A 46 -14.85 9.05 -7.00
N ASP A 47 -14.37 8.41 -5.91
CA ASP A 47 -13.08 8.75 -5.33
C ASP A 47 -11.92 8.34 -6.27
N VAL A 48 -12.00 7.14 -6.88
CA VAL A 48 -10.96 6.67 -7.81
C VAL A 48 -11.06 7.34 -9.18
N ASP A 49 -12.25 7.73 -9.62
CA ASP A 49 -12.44 8.52 -10.85
C ASP A 49 -11.76 9.89 -10.73
N ALA A 50 -11.95 10.57 -9.60
CA ALA A 50 -11.30 11.86 -9.36
C ALA A 50 -9.77 11.75 -9.43
N VAL A 51 -9.19 10.73 -8.82
CA VAL A 51 -7.73 10.48 -8.87
C VAL A 51 -7.29 10.07 -10.28
N ALA A 52 -8.11 9.30 -11.00
CA ALA A 52 -7.81 8.93 -12.38
C ALA A 52 -7.73 10.17 -13.29
N GLU A 53 -8.59 11.18 -13.11
CA GLU A 53 -8.50 12.45 -13.83
C GLU A 53 -7.20 13.22 -13.49
N GLU A 54 -6.79 13.23 -12.22
CA GLU A 54 -5.51 13.81 -11.83
C GLU A 54 -4.33 13.11 -12.53
N VAL A 55 -4.33 11.77 -12.57
CA VAL A 55 -3.31 10.99 -13.29
C VAL A 55 -3.31 11.32 -14.80
N ARG A 56 -4.49 11.41 -15.43
CA ARG A 56 -4.60 11.79 -16.86
C ARG A 56 -4.06 13.18 -17.13
N SER A 57 -4.26 14.12 -16.19
CA SER A 57 -3.71 15.48 -16.32
C SER A 57 -2.18 15.52 -16.31
N LEU A 58 -1.53 14.47 -15.74
CA LEU A 58 -0.08 14.28 -15.78
C LEU A 58 0.43 13.61 -17.07
N GLY A 59 -0.47 13.30 -18.01
CA GLY A 59 -0.14 12.70 -19.30
C GLY A 59 -0.05 11.18 -19.32
N CYS A 60 -0.47 10.49 -18.25
CA CYS A 60 -0.52 9.03 -18.14
C CYS A 60 -1.94 8.51 -18.34
N ARG A 61 -2.07 7.24 -18.73
CA ARG A 61 -3.38 6.57 -18.77
C ARG A 61 -3.81 6.21 -17.36
N ALA A 62 -5.10 6.29 -17.08
CA ALA A 62 -5.67 5.87 -15.81
C ALA A 62 -6.99 5.12 -16.01
N LEU A 63 -7.19 4.07 -15.22
CA LEU A 63 -8.43 3.30 -15.13
C LEU A 63 -8.92 3.31 -13.69
N ALA A 64 -10.16 3.72 -13.48
CA ALA A 64 -10.86 3.64 -12.21
C ALA A 64 -11.78 2.42 -12.19
N VAL A 65 -11.72 1.61 -11.14
CA VAL A 65 -12.52 0.40 -10.99
C VAL A 65 -13.12 0.34 -9.58
N SER A 66 -14.44 0.16 -9.49
CA SER A 66 -15.07 -0.15 -8.21
C SER A 66 -14.64 -1.55 -7.76
N CYS A 67 -14.00 -1.65 -6.59
CA CYS A 67 -13.50 -2.93 -6.08
C CYS A 67 -13.51 -2.94 -4.55
N ASP A 68 -14.30 -3.85 -3.97
CA ASP A 68 -14.08 -4.28 -2.59
C ASP A 68 -13.05 -5.41 -2.56
N VAL A 69 -11.91 -5.15 -1.95
CA VAL A 69 -10.84 -6.16 -1.85
C VAL A 69 -11.19 -7.35 -0.94
N ASN A 70 -12.30 -7.32 -0.22
CA ASN A 70 -12.81 -8.49 0.50
C ASN A 70 -13.52 -9.49 -0.43
N ASP A 71 -13.96 -9.04 -1.60
CA ASP A 71 -14.65 -9.85 -2.60
C ASP A 71 -13.64 -10.41 -3.61
N ALA A 72 -13.61 -11.74 -3.75
CA ALA A 72 -12.67 -12.44 -4.62
C ALA A 72 -12.94 -12.19 -6.11
N GLU A 73 -14.20 -12.09 -6.50
CA GLU A 73 -14.62 -11.86 -7.89
C GLU A 73 -14.28 -10.43 -8.32
N GLN A 74 -14.48 -9.45 -7.43
CA GLN A 74 -14.12 -8.06 -7.71
C GLN A 74 -12.60 -7.88 -7.82
N ARG A 75 -11.78 -8.59 -7.01
CA ARG A 75 -10.33 -8.60 -7.18
C ARG A 75 -9.92 -9.18 -8.54
N ALA A 76 -10.55 -10.28 -8.96
CA ALA A 76 -10.29 -10.88 -10.26
C ALA A 76 -10.70 -9.93 -11.40
N ALA A 77 -11.87 -9.30 -11.30
CA ALA A 77 -12.36 -8.32 -12.26
C ALA A 77 -11.43 -7.09 -12.38
N LEU A 78 -10.91 -6.59 -11.24
CA LEU A 78 -9.93 -5.49 -11.25
C LEU A 78 -8.68 -5.84 -12.07
N VAL A 79 -8.11 -7.04 -11.87
CA VAL A 79 -6.90 -7.48 -12.58
C VAL A 79 -7.20 -7.77 -14.05
N SER A 80 -8.35 -8.38 -14.39
CA SER A 80 -8.77 -8.62 -15.77
C SER A 80 -8.92 -7.31 -16.55
N GLN A 81 -9.66 -6.33 -15.99
CA GLN A 81 -9.83 -5.01 -16.60
C GLN A 81 -8.50 -4.28 -16.75
N ALA A 82 -7.61 -4.37 -15.76
CA ALA A 82 -6.27 -3.81 -15.85
C ALA A 82 -5.50 -4.41 -17.04
N ARG A 83 -5.52 -5.72 -17.19
CA ARG A 83 -4.86 -6.41 -18.30
C ARG A 83 -5.46 -6.08 -19.65
N GLU A 84 -6.79 -6.07 -19.76
CA GLU A 84 -7.53 -5.80 -21.00
C GLU A 84 -7.32 -4.37 -21.49
N GLN A 85 -7.44 -3.38 -20.60
CA GLN A 85 -7.43 -1.96 -21.00
C GLN A 85 -6.04 -1.36 -21.02
N MET A 86 -5.11 -1.81 -20.18
CA MET A 86 -3.74 -1.28 -20.13
C MET A 86 -2.72 -2.14 -20.89
N GLY A 87 -3.10 -3.38 -21.25
CA GLY A 87 -2.28 -4.28 -22.07
C GLY A 87 -1.22 -5.06 -21.28
N ARG A 88 -0.87 -4.65 -20.07
CA ARG A 88 0.14 -5.28 -19.21
C ARG A 88 -0.05 -4.89 -17.74
N ILE A 89 0.56 -5.65 -16.83
CA ILE A 89 0.67 -5.30 -15.40
C ILE A 89 2.13 -5.51 -15.01
N THR A 90 2.74 -4.50 -14.40
CA THR A 90 4.14 -4.54 -13.95
C THR A 90 4.31 -4.23 -12.47
N HIS A 91 3.35 -3.54 -11.86
CA HIS A 91 3.39 -3.15 -10.46
C HIS A 91 2.05 -3.45 -9.79
N LEU A 92 2.12 -3.88 -8.52
CA LEU A 92 0.95 -4.01 -7.64
C LEU A 92 1.26 -3.29 -6.33
N VAL A 93 0.34 -2.43 -5.90
CA VAL A 93 0.40 -1.83 -4.56
C VAL A 93 -0.83 -2.31 -3.77
N ASN A 94 -0.59 -3.21 -2.83
CA ASN A 94 -1.58 -3.64 -1.85
C ASN A 94 -1.64 -2.59 -0.73
N ASN A 95 -2.43 -1.54 -0.96
CA ASN A 95 -2.58 -0.44 0.00
C ASN A 95 -3.90 -0.52 0.76
N ALA A 96 -4.97 -1.08 0.18
CA ALA A 96 -6.22 -1.29 0.90
C ALA A 96 -6.00 -2.17 2.14
N GLY A 97 -6.43 -1.68 3.29
CA GLY A 97 -6.25 -2.33 4.57
C GLY A 97 -6.56 -1.39 5.72
N GLY A 98 -6.49 -1.91 6.92
CA GLY A 98 -6.71 -1.14 8.15
C GLY A 98 -7.60 -1.86 9.16
N ALA A 99 -7.55 -1.42 10.39
CA ALA A 99 -8.52 -1.63 11.46
C ALA A 99 -8.26 -0.61 12.56
N GLY A 100 -9.31 -0.25 13.31
CA GLY A 100 -9.19 0.57 14.51
C GLY A 100 -8.81 -0.25 15.74
N PRO A 101 -8.69 0.42 16.91
CA PRO A 101 -8.51 -0.25 18.18
C PRO A 101 -9.74 -1.11 18.52
N ASN A 102 -9.52 -2.25 19.14
CA ASN A 102 -10.55 -3.20 19.56
C ASN A 102 -10.19 -3.81 20.91
N ASP A 103 -11.15 -3.90 21.81
CA ASP A 103 -10.97 -4.62 23.06
C ASP A 103 -10.86 -6.13 22.77
N PRO A 104 -9.73 -6.78 23.14
CA PRO A 104 -9.50 -8.18 22.85
C PRO A 104 -10.45 -9.13 23.59
N LEU A 105 -11.13 -8.68 24.66
CA LEU A 105 -12.09 -9.49 25.38
C LEU A 105 -13.47 -9.51 24.73
N THR A 106 -13.80 -8.53 23.89
CA THR A 106 -15.11 -8.38 23.26
C THR A 106 -15.07 -8.51 21.75
N LEU A 107 -13.89 -8.45 21.13
CA LEU A 107 -13.74 -8.66 19.67
C LEU A 107 -14.10 -10.12 19.35
N SER A 108 -15.10 -10.33 18.50
CA SER A 108 -15.46 -11.68 18.08
C SER A 108 -14.39 -12.30 17.17
N VAL A 109 -14.35 -13.63 17.11
CA VAL A 109 -13.43 -14.38 16.22
C VAL A 109 -13.71 -14.04 14.75
N GLU A 110 -14.99 -13.93 14.38
CA GLU A 110 -15.41 -13.58 13.02
C GLU A 110 -14.86 -12.20 12.61
N ARG A 111 -14.90 -11.23 13.54
CA ARG A 111 -14.34 -9.89 13.28
C ARG A 111 -12.82 -9.92 13.18
N PHE A 112 -12.14 -10.73 13.98
CA PHE A 112 -10.70 -10.98 13.85
C PHE A 112 -10.36 -11.55 12.47
N GLU A 113 -11.11 -12.55 12.01
CA GLU A 113 -10.93 -13.17 10.68
C GLU A 113 -11.20 -12.19 9.53
N GLU A 114 -12.20 -11.30 9.67
CA GLU A 114 -12.44 -10.23 8.70
C GLU A 114 -11.25 -9.28 8.60
N ILE A 115 -10.63 -8.90 9.72
CA ILE A 115 -9.43 -8.06 9.73
C ILE A 115 -8.27 -8.78 9.04
N MET A 116 -8.08 -10.07 9.30
CA MET A 116 -7.07 -10.88 8.61
C MET A 116 -7.34 -10.96 7.10
N ARG A 117 -8.58 -11.20 6.70
CA ARG A 117 -8.99 -11.26 5.30
C ARG A 117 -8.74 -9.95 4.57
N PHE A 118 -9.13 -8.82 5.17
CA PHE A 118 -8.97 -7.50 4.60
C PHE A 118 -7.50 -7.09 4.44
N ASN A 119 -6.63 -7.43 5.39
CA ASN A 119 -5.24 -6.98 5.40
C ASN A 119 -4.24 -7.97 4.78
N VAL A 120 -4.54 -9.28 4.81
CA VAL A 120 -3.59 -10.34 4.41
C VAL A 120 -4.10 -11.13 3.20
N SER A 121 -5.30 -11.76 3.31
CA SER A 121 -5.78 -12.65 2.24
C SER A 121 -6.08 -11.89 0.95
N SER A 122 -6.55 -10.66 1.04
CA SER A 122 -6.77 -9.79 -0.13
C SER A 122 -5.47 -9.51 -0.89
N ALA A 123 -4.41 -9.13 -0.17
CA ALA A 123 -3.09 -8.87 -0.75
C ALA A 123 -2.44 -10.13 -1.34
N TYR A 124 -2.60 -11.28 -0.68
CA TYR A 124 -2.14 -12.57 -1.18
C TYR A 124 -2.80 -12.91 -2.52
N HIS A 125 -4.14 -12.87 -2.57
CA HIS A 125 -4.90 -13.20 -3.79
C HIS A 125 -4.60 -12.24 -4.94
N LEU A 126 -4.51 -10.93 -4.69
CA LEU A 126 -4.10 -9.96 -5.71
C LEU A 126 -2.69 -10.24 -6.23
N SER A 127 -1.77 -10.65 -5.35
CA SER A 127 -0.42 -11.05 -5.78
C SER A 127 -0.47 -12.28 -6.69
N GLN A 128 -1.27 -13.30 -6.34
CA GLN A 128 -1.47 -14.48 -7.20
C GLN A 128 -2.02 -14.12 -8.58
N LEU A 129 -2.98 -13.20 -8.64
CA LEU A 129 -3.60 -12.76 -9.90
C LEU A 129 -2.65 -11.92 -10.76
N CYS A 130 -1.84 -11.06 -10.17
CA CYS A 130 -0.95 -10.16 -10.91
C CYS A 130 0.36 -10.80 -11.36
N VAL A 131 0.94 -11.73 -10.59
CA VAL A 131 2.27 -12.31 -10.86
C VAL A 131 2.38 -12.99 -12.23
N PRO A 132 1.41 -13.76 -12.73
CA PRO A 132 1.49 -14.30 -14.10
C PRO A 132 1.71 -13.18 -15.15
N HIS A 133 0.94 -12.10 -15.07
CA HIS A 133 1.06 -10.95 -15.99
C HIS A 133 2.39 -10.19 -15.85
N MET A 134 2.94 -10.13 -14.63
CA MET A 134 4.27 -9.56 -14.39
C MET A 134 5.37 -10.42 -15.01
N ARG A 135 5.25 -11.75 -14.91
CA ARG A 135 6.19 -12.68 -15.56
C ARG A 135 6.14 -12.58 -17.08
N ASP A 136 4.95 -12.47 -17.67
CA ASP A 136 4.76 -12.25 -19.11
C ASP A 136 5.37 -10.92 -19.56
N ALA A 137 5.34 -9.90 -18.71
CA ALA A 137 5.99 -8.60 -18.97
C ALA A 137 7.52 -8.63 -18.78
N GLY A 138 8.09 -9.73 -18.28
CA GLY A 138 9.52 -9.90 -18.01
C GLY A 138 10.04 -9.16 -16.77
N LEU A 139 9.16 -8.51 -16.02
CA LEU A 139 9.49 -7.80 -14.78
C LEU A 139 8.24 -7.61 -13.92
N GLY A 140 8.45 -7.58 -12.59
CA GLY A 140 7.36 -7.29 -11.66
C GLY A 140 7.83 -6.66 -10.36
N ASN A 141 6.92 -5.91 -9.75
CA ASN A 141 7.13 -5.32 -8.44
C ASN A 141 5.84 -5.32 -7.63
N ILE A 142 5.89 -5.82 -6.41
CA ILE A 142 4.77 -5.80 -5.46
C ILE A 142 5.20 -5.00 -4.24
N ILE A 143 4.35 -4.05 -3.83
CA ILE A 143 4.52 -3.30 -2.59
C ILE A 143 3.30 -3.56 -1.70
N ASN A 144 3.56 -4.02 -0.48
CA ASN A 144 2.56 -4.20 0.55
C ASN A 144 2.65 -3.06 1.58
N ILE A 145 1.57 -2.31 1.78
CA ILE A 145 1.52 -1.29 2.84
C ILE A 145 1.20 -2.00 4.16
N THR A 146 2.25 -2.18 4.96
CA THR A 146 2.17 -2.81 6.29
C THR A 146 1.86 -1.76 7.37
N SER A 147 2.56 -1.72 8.47
CA SER A 147 2.41 -0.71 9.53
C SER A 147 3.53 -0.85 10.54
N GLY A 148 3.89 0.21 11.25
CA GLY A 148 4.69 0.14 12.47
C GLY A 148 4.10 -0.79 13.53
N ALA A 149 2.77 -0.92 13.60
CA ALA A 149 2.06 -1.88 14.46
C ALA A 149 2.39 -3.36 14.18
N ALA A 150 3.06 -3.67 13.06
CA ALA A 150 3.60 -5.00 12.78
C ALA A 150 4.87 -5.32 13.61
N ARG A 151 5.55 -4.30 14.12
CA ARG A 151 6.85 -4.40 14.79
C ARG A 151 6.73 -4.24 16.31
N TYR A 152 6.01 -3.24 16.76
CA TYR A 152 5.88 -2.97 18.20
C TYR A 152 4.49 -3.30 18.73
N ALA A 153 4.43 -3.63 20.01
CA ALA A 153 3.17 -3.89 20.71
C ALA A 153 2.41 -2.58 20.95
N GLN A 154 1.11 -2.64 20.75
CA GLN A 154 0.19 -1.51 20.92
C GLN A 154 -1.11 -2.02 21.56
N THR A 155 -1.54 -1.38 22.66
CA THR A 155 -2.78 -1.73 23.35
C THR A 155 -3.97 -1.62 22.41
N GLN A 156 -4.90 -2.57 22.48
CA GLN A 156 -6.12 -2.65 21.65
C GLN A 156 -5.89 -2.90 20.15
N PHE A 157 -4.68 -3.18 19.71
CA PHE A 157 -4.38 -3.44 18.29
C PHE A 157 -3.96 -4.89 18.03
N SER A 158 -4.31 -5.84 18.91
CA SER A 158 -3.93 -7.24 18.76
C SER A 158 -4.33 -7.83 17.40
N ALA A 159 -5.56 -7.60 16.92
CA ALA A 159 -6.01 -8.10 15.62
C ALA A 159 -5.28 -7.40 14.46
N TYR A 160 -5.20 -6.08 14.47
CA TYR A 160 -4.55 -5.30 13.42
C TYR A 160 -3.04 -5.52 13.37
N GLY A 161 -2.37 -5.46 14.53
CA GLY A 161 -0.94 -5.71 14.63
C GLY A 161 -0.57 -7.11 14.14
N THR A 162 -1.35 -8.13 14.53
CA THR A 162 -1.19 -9.51 14.04
C THR A 162 -1.33 -9.58 12.52
N ALA A 163 -2.36 -8.94 11.94
CA ALA A 163 -2.56 -8.94 10.49
C ALA A 163 -1.42 -8.23 9.75
N LYS A 164 -0.93 -7.09 10.26
CA LYS A 164 0.19 -6.37 9.64
C LYS A 164 1.54 -7.08 9.83
N ALA A 165 1.73 -7.79 10.93
CA ALA A 165 2.89 -8.67 11.12
C ALA A 165 2.85 -9.86 10.14
N ALA A 166 1.69 -10.49 9.97
CA ALA A 166 1.48 -11.53 8.98
C ALA A 166 1.75 -11.04 7.55
N LEU A 167 1.25 -9.85 7.17
CA LEU A 167 1.52 -9.23 5.87
C LEU A 167 3.01 -8.94 5.68
N SER A 168 3.71 -8.47 6.73
CA SER A 168 5.15 -8.22 6.70
C SER A 168 5.95 -9.51 6.51
N HIS A 169 5.55 -10.61 7.16
CA HIS A 169 6.23 -11.89 6.97
C HIS A 169 5.90 -12.50 5.60
N MET A 170 4.64 -12.46 5.17
CA MET A 170 4.20 -12.88 3.83
C MET A 170 4.99 -12.16 2.72
N THR A 171 5.28 -10.86 2.89
CA THR A 171 6.13 -10.09 1.96
C THR A 171 7.50 -10.74 1.77
N ARG A 172 8.12 -11.22 2.86
CA ARG A 172 9.44 -11.89 2.82
C ARG A 172 9.37 -13.25 2.11
N LEU A 173 8.32 -14.01 2.37
CA LEU A 173 8.12 -15.32 1.74
C LEU A 173 7.85 -15.18 0.24
N LEU A 174 6.91 -14.34 -0.16
CA LEU A 174 6.58 -14.10 -1.57
C LEU A 174 7.76 -13.53 -2.37
N ALA A 175 8.67 -12.80 -1.71
CA ALA A 175 9.90 -12.34 -2.35
C ALA A 175 10.82 -13.48 -2.77
N GLN A 176 10.83 -14.60 -2.04
CA GLN A 176 11.57 -15.82 -2.42
C GLN A 176 10.83 -16.59 -3.50
N ASP A 177 9.51 -16.74 -3.36
CA ASP A 177 8.68 -17.55 -4.26
C ASP A 177 8.60 -16.94 -5.67
N PHE A 178 8.65 -15.61 -5.78
CA PHE A 178 8.46 -14.91 -7.06
C PHE A 178 9.76 -14.44 -7.73
N ALA A 179 10.89 -14.55 -7.04
CA ALA A 179 12.19 -14.27 -7.64
C ALA A 179 12.48 -15.23 -8.82
N PRO A 180 13.33 -14.84 -9.80
CA PRO A 180 14.04 -13.57 -9.90
C PRO A 180 13.26 -12.44 -10.60
N LEU A 181 12.10 -12.71 -11.19
CA LEU A 181 11.39 -11.77 -12.08
C LEU A 181 10.55 -10.75 -11.32
N VAL A 182 10.03 -11.11 -10.13
CA VAL A 182 9.16 -10.23 -9.36
C VAL A 182 9.80 -9.93 -8.00
N ARG A 183 9.99 -8.65 -7.70
CA ARG A 183 10.43 -8.19 -6.38
C ARG A 183 9.21 -7.92 -5.51
N VAL A 184 9.27 -8.31 -4.24
CA VAL A 184 8.19 -8.06 -3.27
C VAL A 184 8.78 -7.37 -2.06
N ASN A 185 8.31 -6.16 -1.74
CA ASN A 185 8.73 -5.41 -0.57
C ASN A 185 7.52 -4.84 0.18
N GLY A 186 7.74 -4.42 1.39
CA GLY A 186 6.73 -3.72 2.19
C GLY A 186 7.19 -2.33 2.59
N ILE A 187 6.23 -1.47 2.88
CA ILE A 187 6.45 -0.21 3.57
C ILE A 187 5.67 -0.28 4.88
N ALA A 188 6.29 0.08 5.97
CA ALA A 188 5.66 0.16 7.29
C ALA A 188 5.52 1.65 7.69
N PRO A 189 4.37 2.28 7.38
CA PRO A 189 4.11 3.63 7.82
C PRO A 189 4.03 3.74 9.34
N GLY A 190 4.56 4.85 9.86
CA GLY A 190 4.23 5.37 11.18
C GLY A 190 2.91 6.13 11.19
N PRO A 191 2.75 7.13 12.06
CA PRO A 191 1.57 7.98 12.10
C PRO A 191 1.58 8.97 10.93
N ILE A 192 0.84 8.63 9.87
CA ILE A 192 0.71 9.46 8.67
C ILE A 192 -0.56 10.31 8.74
N LEU A 193 -0.42 11.61 8.54
CA LEU A 193 -1.54 12.55 8.54
C LEU A 193 -2.37 12.37 7.26
N THR A 194 -3.32 11.46 7.29
CA THR A 194 -4.32 11.30 6.23
C THR A 194 -5.58 12.09 6.58
N ASP A 195 -6.42 12.42 5.58
CA ASP A 195 -7.73 13.05 5.82
C ASP A 195 -8.60 12.22 6.78
N ALA A 196 -8.50 10.89 6.69
CA ALA A 196 -9.24 9.98 7.56
C ALA A 196 -8.76 10.11 9.03
N LEU A 197 -7.46 10.15 9.26
CA LEU A 197 -6.89 10.32 10.60
C LEU A 197 -7.18 11.74 11.12
N ASN A 198 -7.02 12.75 10.28
CA ASN A 198 -7.23 14.15 10.63
C ASN A 198 -8.66 14.46 11.11
N ARG A 199 -9.67 13.75 10.56
CA ARG A 199 -11.09 13.95 10.94
C ARG A 199 -11.44 13.34 12.30
N VAL A 200 -10.73 12.32 12.74
CA VAL A 200 -11.09 11.56 13.96
C VAL A 200 -10.13 11.78 15.11
N LEU A 201 -8.95 12.36 14.86
CA LEU A 201 -7.92 12.53 15.86
C LEU A 201 -8.06 13.89 16.58
N PRO A 202 -8.37 13.91 17.90
CA PRO A 202 -8.39 15.14 18.68
C PRO A 202 -7.02 15.85 18.65
N VAL A 203 -7.02 17.18 18.73
CA VAL A 203 -5.78 17.99 18.66
C VAL A 203 -4.75 17.55 19.71
N ALA A 204 -5.19 17.33 20.97
CA ALA A 204 -4.31 16.89 22.05
C ALA A 204 -3.66 15.52 21.77
N MET A 205 -4.39 14.59 21.15
CA MET A 205 -3.82 13.28 20.75
C MET A 205 -2.78 13.46 19.65
N ARG A 206 -3.04 14.34 18.67
CA ARG A 206 -2.08 14.65 17.62
C ARG A 206 -0.78 15.24 18.18
N GLU A 207 -0.89 16.20 19.09
CA GLU A 207 0.27 16.80 19.77
C GLU A 207 1.07 15.74 20.55
N GLY A 208 0.36 14.83 21.24
CA GLY A 208 0.98 13.69 21.92
C GLY A 208 1.77 12.78 20.98
N MET A 209 1.18 12.44 19.83
CA MET A 209 1.85 11.62 18.80
C MET A 209 3.08 12.34 18.21
N ILE A 210 2.96 13.64 17.90
CA ILE A 210 4.09 14.46 17.43
C ILE A 210 5.22 14.43 18.45
N LYS A 211 4.92 14.67 19.73
CA LYS A 211 5.91 14.68 20.80
C LYS A 211 6.58 13.31 21.01
N ALA A 212 5.84 12.23 20.81
CA ALA A 212 6.35 10.87 20.96
C ALA A 212 7.15 10.38 19.73
N THR A 213 7.02 11.05 18.58
CA THR A 213 7.79 10.71 17.37
C THR A 213 9.16 11.38 17.43
N PRO A 214 10.29 10.67 17.24
CA PRO A 214 11.64 11.26 17.29
C PRO A 214 11.85 12.45 16.36
N LEU A 215 11.28 12.43 15.14
CA LEU A 215 11.33 13.59 14.23
C LEU A 215 10.37 14.73 14.61
N GLN A 216 9.62 14.58 15.71
CA GLN A 216 8.69 15.60 16.24
C GLN A 216 7.72 16.15 15.18
N SER A 217 7.27 15.28 14.30
CA SER A 217 6.26 15.56 13.28
C SER A 217 5.43 14.29 13.01
N LEU A 218 4.26 14.45 12.42
CA LEU A 218 3.59 13.35 11.75
C LEU A 218 4.10 13.28 10.31
N GLY A 219 4.14 12.06 9.75
CA GLY A 219 4.45 11.89 8.33
C GLY A 219 3.30 12.35 7.44
N GLU A 220 3.62 12.67 6.21
CA GLU A 220 2.67 13.00 5.14
C GLU A 220 2.50 11.79 4.19
N THR A 221 1.42 11.79 3.41
CA THR A 221 1.17 10.73 2.42
C THR A 221 2.28 10.67 1.37
N GLU A 222 2.91 11.78 1.07
CA GLU A 222 4.01 11.97 0.14
C GLU A 222 5.30 11.26 0.60
N ASP A 223 5.55 11.16 1.92
CA ASP A 223 6.69 10.39 2.45
C ASP A 223 6.58 8.92 2.09
N ILE A 224 5.35 8.37 2.18
CA ILE A 224 5.08 6.99 1.79
C ILE A 224 5.14 6.82 0.27
N ALA A 225 4.64 7.81 -0.48
CA ALA A 225 4.68 7.79 -1.94
C ALA A 225 6.12 7.83 -2.47
N ALA A 226 7.01 8.61 -1.87
CA ALA A 226 8.44 8.66 -2.21
C ALA A 226 9.12 7.31 -1.95
N ALA A 227 8.85 6.67 -0.81
CA ALA A 227 9.34 5.34 -0.48
C ALA A 227 8.80 4.28 -1.45
N ALA A 228 7.52 4.37 -1.83
CA ALA A 228 6.90 3.49 -2.81
C ALA A 228 7.53 3.66 -4.20
N LEU A 229 7.77 4.88 -4.63
CA LEU A 229 8.47 5.17 -5.90
C LEU A 229 9.89 4.57 -5.90
N TYR A 230 10.64 4.74 -4.81
CA TYR A 230 11.96 4.10 -4.70
C TYR A 230 11.86 2.59 -4.86
N LEU A 231 11.00 1.92 -4.09
CA LEU A 231 10.86 0.46 -4.13
C LEU A 231 10.29 -0.07 -5.44
N ALA A 232 9.46 0.69 -6.15
CA ALA A 232 8.92 0.32 -7.46
C ALA A 232 9.97 0.42 -8.58
N SER A 233 10.82 1.42 -8.50
CA SER A 233 11.70 1.82 -9.60
C SER A 233 12.98 0.97 -9.73
N PRO A 234 13.71 1.09 -10.85
CA PRO A 234 15.03 0.49 -11.02
C PRO A 234 16.09 0.95 -9.99
N ALA A 235 15.84 2.02 -9.23
CA ALA A 235 16.73 2.45 -8.14
C ALA A 235 16.86 1.38 -7.05
N SER A 236 15.82 0.59 -6.83
CA SER A 236 15.78 -0.51 -5.85
C SER A 236 15.92 -1.91 -6.47
N ARG A 237 16.49 -2.04 -7.67
CA ARG A 237 16.59 -3.32 -8.39
C ARG A 237 17.24 -4.47 -7.58
N TRP A 238 18.01 -4.13 -6.55
CA TRP A 238 18.70 -5.08 -5.67
C TRP A 238 18.06 -5.21 -4.29
N VAL A 239 16.76 -4.82 -4.19
CA VAL A 239 15.99 -4.85 -2.95
C VAL A 239 14.75 -5.72 -3.16
N THR A 240 14.67 -6.84 -2.44
CA THR A 240 13.48 -7.69 -2.33
C THR A 240 13.39 -8.32 -0.95
N GLY A 241 12.19 -8.63 -0.48
CA GLY A 241 11.93 -9.20 0.84
C GLY A 241 12.17 -8.24 2.00
N LYS A 242 12.19 -6.93 1.77
CA LYS A 242 12.45 -5.91 2.80
C LYS A 242 11.17 -5.18 3.21
N ILE A 243 11.14 -4.79 4.47
CA ILE A 243 10.12 -3.85 5.00
C ILE A 243 10.85 -2.55 5.29
N LEU A 244 10.49 -1.50 4.56
CA LEU A 244 11.01 -0.16 4.77
C LEU A 244 10.12 0.56 5.77
N GLU A 245 10.65 0.90 6.92
CA GLU A 245 9.97 1.69 7.93
C GLU A 245 10.05 3.17 7.54
N VAL A 246 8.89 3.83 7.50
CA VAL A 246 8.75 5.27 7.22
C VAL A 246 7.85 5.82 8.31
N ASP A 247 8.44 6.09 9.47
CA ASP A 247 7.73 6.25 10.74
C ASP A 247 8.27 7.37 11.64
N GLY A 248 9.18 8.19 11.12
CA GLY A 248 9.79 9.28 11.88
C GLY A 248 10.73 8.81 13.00
N GLY A 249 11.20 7.55 12.93
CA GLY A 249 12.11 6.94 13.91
C GLY A 249 11.40 6.36 15.13
N ALA A 250 10.10 6.06 15.06
CA ALA A 250 9.34 5.50 16.17
C ALA A 250 9.80 4.07 16.51
N GLU A 251 10.31 3.85 17.73
CA GLU A 251 10.72 2.53 18.24
C GLU A 251 9.63 1.83 19.07
N SER A 252 8.57 2.56 19.42
CA SER A 252 7.38 2.09 20.14
C SER A 252 6.13 2.74 19.60
N SER A 253 4.97 2.27 20.07
CA SER A 253 3.70 2.93 19.71
C SER A 253 3.70 4.39 20.14
N VAL A 254 3.40 5.28 19.23
CA VAL A 254 3.13 6.71 19.50
C VAL A 254 1.63 6.98 19.62
N TRP A 255 0.80 5.96 19.51
CA TRP A 255 -0.64 6.06 19.71
C TRP A 255 -0.92 6.26 21.19
N PRO A 256 -1.61 7.32 21.60
CA PRO A 256 -1.95 7.52 22.99
C PRO A 256 -2.90 6.42 23.44
N GLY A 257 -2.56 5.80 24.58
CA GLY A 257 -3.34 4.75 25.24
C GLY A 257 -4.61 5.27 25.90
#